data_653085faee94fd89999d7d79572eb70d
#
_entry.id   653085faee94fd89999d7d79572eb70d
#
_cell.length_a   1.000
_cell.length_b   1.000
_cell.length_c   1.000
_cell.angle_alpha   90.00
_cell.angle_beta   90.00
_cell.angle_gamma   90.00
#
_symmetry.space_group_name_H-M   'P 1'
#
loop_
_entity.id
_entity.type
_entity.pdbx_description
1 polymer ?
#
loop_
_entity_poly.entity_id
_entity_poly.type
_entity_poly.pdbx_seq_one_letter_code
_entity_poly.pdbx_strand_id
1 'polypeptide(L)' 'MKNRKYYRERFANYPEVVTLPQFCEMLGGIADGTARKLMRQNHVKHYYIRTTYMIPKEWVIDYILGTHYAKYRLKLKAQV' A
#
# COMPACT_ATOMS: atom_id res chain seq x y z
N MET A 1 5.05 11.90 -15.66
CA MET A 1 4.16 10.82 -15.20
C MET A 1 4.87 9.94 -14.19
N LYS A 2 4.20 9.64 -13.09
CA LYS A 2 4.79 8.80 -12.04
C LYS A 2 4.73 7.34 -12.47
N ASN A 3 5.88 6.68 -12.48
CA ASN A 3 6.02 5.30 -12.91
C ASN A 3 6.68 4.47 -11.79
N ARG A 4 6.94 3.19 -12.08
CA ARG A 4 7.54 2.29 -11.11
C ARG A 4 8.91 2.79 -10.62
N LYS A 5 9.73 3.33 -11.52
CA LYS A 5 11.03 3.86 -11.15
C LYS A 5 10.89 5.01 -10.15
N TYR A 6 9.93 5.90 -10.37
CA TYR A 6 9.65 7.01 -9.45
C TYR A 6 9.34 6.48 -8.05
N TYR A 7 8.48 5.47 -7.94
CA TYR A 7 8.09 4.93 -6.64
C TYR A 7 9.19 4.13 -5.99
N ARG A 8 10.01 3.42 -6.75
CA ARG A 8 11.18 2.74 -6.19
C ARG A 8 12.13 3.72 -5.52
N GLU A 9 12.35 4.86 -6.15
CA GLU A 9 13.19 5.91 -5.58
C GLU A 9 12.54 6.56 -4.37
N ARG A 10 11.25 6.85 -4.46
CA ARG A 10 10.50 7.47 -3.37
C ARG A 10 10.47 6.57 -2.13
N PHE A 11 10.37 5.28 -2.31
CA PHE A 11 10.28 4.32 -1.21
C PHE A 11 11.61 3.63 -0.90
N ALA A 12 12.71 4.18 -1.35
CA ALA A 12 14.04 3.56 -1.19
C ALA A 12 14.40 3.31 0.28
N ASN A 13 13.91 4.16 1.19
CA ASN A 13 14.22 4.06 2.62
C ASN A 13 13.35 3.02 3.35
N TYR A 14 12.35 2.46 2.69
CA TYR A 14 11.55 1.39 3.29
C TYR A 14 12.21 0.04 3.03
N PRO A 15 12.04 -0.95 3.94
CA PRO A 15 12.57 -2.29 3.69
C PRO A 15 11.88 -2.96 2.50
N GLU A 16 12.49 -4.02 1.98
CA GLU A 16 11.93 -4.74 0.83
C GLU A 16 10.53 -5.29 1.08
N VAL A 17 10.26 -5.68 2.34
CA VAL A 17 8.93 -6.12 2.77
C VAL A 17 8.49 -5.19 3.89
N VAL A 18 7.34 -4.55 3.72
CA VAL A 18 6.86 -3.56 4.69
C VAL A 18 5.72 -4.14 5.53
N THR A 19 5.55 -3.52 6.71
CA THR A 19 4.44 -3.84 7.61
C THR A 19 3.21 -3.04 7.24
N LEU A 20 2.08 -3.35 7.88
CA LEU A 20 0.85 -2.60 7.62
C LEU A 20 0.98 -1.10 7.94
N PRO A 21 1.55 -0.70 9.10
CA PRO A 21 1.77 0.74 9.34
C PRO A 21 2.62 1.43 8.28
N GLN A 22 3.67 0.76 7.81
CA GLN A 22 4.52 1.31 6.75
C GLN A 22 3.75 1.43 5.44
N PHE A 23 2.91 0.44 5.13
CA PHE A 23 2.04 0.50 3.96
C PHE A 23 1.12 1.73 4.04
N CYS A 24 0.53 1.98 5.20
CA CYS A 24 -0.33 3.15 5.41
C CYS A 24 0.42 4.45 5.13
N GLU A 25 1.67 4.56 5.62
CA GLU A 25 2.49 5.74 5.38
C GLU A 25 2.80 5.92 3.89
N MET A 26 3.11 4.82 3.22
CA MET A 26 3.46 4.86 1.80
C MET A 26 2.31 5.35 0.94
N LEU A 27 1.07 5.15 1.40
CA LEU A 27 -0.12 5.63 0.71
C LEU A 27 -0.56 7.02 1.17
N GLY A 28 0.30 7.73 1.91
CA GLY A 28 0.00 9.09 2.33
C GLY A 28 -0.74 9.19 3.65
N GLY A 29 -0.70 8.15 4.47
CA GLY A 29 -1.28 8.17 5.80
C GLY A 29 -2.74 7.72 5.86
N ILE A 30 -3.08 6.64 5.16
CA ILE A 30 -4.43 6.08 5.26
C ILE A 30 -4.62 5.39 6.62
N ALA A 31 -5.86 5.23 7.02
CA ALA A 31 -6.18 4.60 8.31
C ALA A 31 -5.86 3.10 8.27
N ASP A 32 -5.49 2.57 9.44
CA ASP A 32 -5.18 1.14 9.60
C ASP A 32 -6.35 0.26 9.17
N GLY A 33 -7.56 0.61 9.58
CA GLY A 33 -8.76 -0.14 9.19
C GLY A 33 -9.00 -0.15 7.69
N THR A 34 -8.71 0.96 7.01
CA THR A 34 -8.81 1.05 5.56
C THR A 34 -7.81 0.13 4.89
N ALA A 35 -6.55 0.11 5.40
CA ALA A 35 -5.52 -0.77 4.87
C ALA A 35 -5.89 -2.23 5.04
N ARG A 36 -6.41 -2.62 6.21
CA ARG A 36 -6.84 -4.00 6.47
C ARG A 36 -7.96 -4.41 5.52
N LYS A 37 -8.87 -3.50 5.23
CA LYS A 37 -9.95 -3.77 4.28
C LYS A 37 -9.41 -4.03 2.87
N LEU A 38 -8.43 -3.23 2.44
CA LEU A 38 -7.78 -3.45 1.14
C LEU A 38 -7.15 -4.84 1.06
N MET A 39 -6.51 -5.28 2.15
CA MET A 39 -5.91 -6.62 2.21
C MET A 39 -6.98 -7.70 2.14
N ARG A 40 -8.03 -7.59 2.97
CA ARG A 40 -9.09 -8.60 3.02
C ARG A 40 -9.83 -8.72 1.69
N GLN A 41 -9.95 -7.62 0.95
CA GLN A 41 -10.62 -7.60 -0.36
C GLN A 41 -9.65 -7.95 -1.51
N ASN A 42 -8.40 -8.28 -1.18
CA ASN A 42 -7.39 -8.68 -2.16
C ASN A 42 -7.09 -7.64 -3.22
N HIS A 43 -7.22 -6.35 -2.87
CA HIS A 43 -6.82 -5.28 -3.77
C HIS A 43 -5.30 -5.12 -3.82
N VAL A 44 -4.61 -5.56 -2.77
CA VAL A 44 -3.14 -5.50 -2.66
C VAL A 44 -2.64 -6.90 -2.37
N LYS A 45 -1.69 -7.38 -3.17
CA LYS A 45 -1.04 -8.66 -2.88
C LYS A 45 -0.24 -8.54 -1.59
N HIS A 46 -0.30 -9.55 -0.77
CA HIS A 46 0.33 -9.53 0.54
C HIS A 46 0.52 -10.94 1.07
N TYR A 47 1.34 -11.06 2.11
CA TYR A 47 1.41 -12.27 2.93
C TYR A 47 0.71 -11.99 4.24
N TYR A 48 0.01 -12.98 4.76
CA TYR A 48 -0.62 -12.90 6.08
C TYR A 48 -0.06 -14.05 6.91
N ILE A 49 0.86 -13.72 7.84
CA ILE A 49 1.59 -14.69 8.62
C ILE A 49 1.42 -14.36 10.08
N ARG A 50 0.88 -15.33 10.87
CA ARG A 50 0.69 -15.17 12.32
C ARG A 50 -0.02 -13.86 12.66
N THR A 51 -1.15 -13.61 11.99
CA THR A 51 -1.98 -12.40 12.16
C THR A 51 -1.29 -11.10 11.77
N THR A 52 -0.16 -11.17 11.06
CA THR A 52 0.60 -10.00 10.63
C THR A 52 0.59 -9.89 9.11
N TYR A 53 0.27 -8.70 8.60
CA TYR A 53 0.35 -8.43 7.17
C TYR A 53 1.77 -8.04 6.81
N MET A 54 2.32 -8.68 5.78
CA MET A 54 3.65 -8.40 5.25
C MET A 54 3.50 -8.14 3.77
N ILE A 55 3.91 -6.97 3.31
CA ILE A 55 3.68 -6.55 1.93
C ILE A 55 5.02 -6.22 1.26
N PRO A 56 5.45 -6.99 0.26
CA PRO A 56 6.64 -6.61 -0.52
C PRO A 56 6.43 -5.23 -1.15
N LYS A 57 7.46 -4.39 -1.12
CA LYS A 57 7.39 -3.03 -1.68
C LYS A 57 6.90 -3.02 -3.13
N GLU A 58 7.35 -3.99 -3.93
CA GLU A 58 6.94 -4.05 -5.33
C GLU A 58 5.44 -4.24 -5.47
N TRP A 59 4.81 -4.94 -4.54
CA TRP A 59 3.37 -5.13 -4.57
C TRP A 59 2.62 -3.88 -4.13
N VAL A 60 3.21 -3.07 -3.24
CA VAL A 60 2.66 -1.76 -2.90
C VAL A 60 2.67 -0.86 -4.13
N ILE A 61 3.79 -0.87 -4.86
CA ILE A 61 3.92 -0.09 -6.09
C ILE A 61 2.92 -0.56 -7.14
N ASP A 62 2.74 -1.88 -7.29
CA ASP A 62 1.73 -2.43 -8.19
C ASP A 62 0.35 -1.87 -7.88
N TYR A 63 0.00 -1.80 -6.60
CA TYR A 63 -1.29 -1.26 -6.20
C TYR A 63 -1.41 0.22 -6.54
N ILE A 64 -0.38 1.01 -6.22
CA ILE A 64 -0.38 2.45 -6.47
C ILE A 64 -0.52 2.76 -7.98
N LEU A 65 0.11 1.95 -8.82
CA LEU A 65 0.03 2.13 -10.28
C LEU A 65 -1.25 1.57 -10.87
N GLY A 66 -2.04 0.87 -10.07
CA GLY A 66 -3.27 0.24 -10.53
C GLY A 66 -4.46 1.19 -10.56
N THR A 67 -5.55 0.72 -11.16
CA THR A 67 -6.76 1.53 -11.35
C THR A 67 -7.53 1.77 -10.06
N HIS A 68 -7.48 0.82 -9.13
CA HIS A 68 -8.22 0.97 -7.87
C HIS A 68 -7.70 2.18 -7.08
N TYR A 69 -6.39 2.31 -6.92
CA TYR A 69 -5.81 3.43 -6.19
C TYR A 69 -6.08 4.76 -6.90
N ALA A 70 -5.94 4.79 -8.23
CA ALA A 70 -6.21 5.98 -9.02
C ALA A 70 -7.65 6.47 -8.81
N LYS A 71 -8.60 5.52 -8.70
CA LYS A 71 -10.02 5.83 -8.56
C LYS A 71 -10.39 6.25 -7.14
N TYR A 72 -9.79 5.62 -6.14
CA TYR A 72 -10.26 5.76 -4.76
C TYR A 72 -9.29 6.47 -3.81
N ARG A 73 -8.14 6.94 -4.28
CA ARG A 73 -7.10 7.49 -3.39
C ARG A 73 -7.61 8.58 -2.44
N LEU A 74 -8.44 9.48 -2.91
CA LEU A 74 -8.97 10.56 -2.07
C LEU A 74 -9.95 10.01 -1.04
N LYS A 75 -10.77 9.06 -1.44
CA LYS A 75 -11.75 8.42 -0.58
C LYS A 75 -11.05 7.61 0.52
N LEU A 76 -9.96 6.92 0.17
CA LEU A 76 -9.19 6.15 1.15
C LEU A 76 -8.65 7.06 2.24
N LYS A 77 -8.15 8.23 1.89
CA LYS A 77 -7.63 9.19 2.84
C LYS A 77 -8.74 9.81 3.69
N ALA A 78 -9.91 9.99 3.13
CA ALA A 78 -11.05 10.57 3.84
C ALA A 78 -11.67 9.66 4.89
N GLN A 79 -11.34 8.38 4.88
CA GLN A 79 -11.87 7.38 5.82
C GLN A 79 -11.01 7.25 7.08
N VAL A 80 -10.33 8.28 7.43
CA VAL A 80 -9.48 8.31 8.63
C VAL A 80 -10.31 8.27 9.91
#